data_401652a4046c96825677a27ce1325662
#
_entry.id   401652a4046c96825677a27ce1325662
#
_cell.length_a   1.000
_cell.length_b   1.000
_cell.length_c   1.000
_cell.angle_alpha   90.00
_cell.angle_beta   90.00
_cell.angle_gamma   90.00
#
_symmetry.space_group_name_H-M   'P 1'
#
loop_
_entity.id
_entity.type
_entity.pdbx_description
1 polymer ?
#
loop_
_entity_poly.entity_id
_entity_poly.type
_entity_poly.pdbx_seq_one_letter_code
_entity_poly.pdbx_strand_id
1 'polypeptide(L)'
;RYTGYDRPWRGDRQYCYAHVLRKLLRLLKKEPDNKEYRAFVPPMAEQLRAAMKLRSRGLPPGDFAREAEAVRSRIVELANRSAKDPALQNVQDIFREHADRMYHWARGPDIPAENNRAERGVRGLVIARKTSFGGQSEGALRVREVNQSVIETLALRHADPAGKLARALDIYAATGKRSDVREFLFPKRRVGRLNCAERQAQR
;
A
#
# COMPACT_ATOMS: atom_id res chain seq x y z
N ARG A 1 7.76 6.90 -12.86
CA ARG A 1 7.76 5.50 -12.40
C ARG A 1 8.98 5.31 -11.50
N TYR A 2 8.78 4.81 -10.29
CA TYR A 2 9.90 4.46 -9.40
C TYR A 2 10.37 3.05 -9.74
N THR A 3 11.54 2.94 -10.37
CA THR A 3 12.11 1.68 -10.87
C THR A 3 12.61 0.74 -9.78
N GLY A 4 12.71 1.19 -8.52
CA GLY A 4 13.11 0.36 -7.39
C GLY A 4 12.25 -0.87 -7.14
N TYR A 5 11.01 -0.87 -7.64
CA TYR A 5 10.11 -2.04 -7.58
C TYR A 5 10.25 -2.98 -8.79
N ASP A 6 11.08 -2.66 -9.78
CA ASP A 6 11.29 -3.50 -10.97
C ASP A 6 12.35 -4.59 -10.74
N ARG A 7 13.00 -4.63 -9.57
CA ARG A 7 13.83 -5.76 -9.14
C ARG A 7 12.95 -7.02 -9.02
N PRO A 8 13.49 -8.23 -9.27
CA PRO A 8 12.71 -9.47 -9.28
C PRO A 8 12.14 -9.78 -7.91
N TRP A 9 11.05 -9.14 -7.58
CA TRP A 9 10.22 -9.43 -6.42
C TRP A 9 9.25 -10.52 -6.82
N ARG A 10 9.27 -11.64 -6.10
CA ARG A 10 8.43 -12.82 -6.39
C ARG A 10 6.98 -12.65 -5.94
N GLY A 11 6.33 -11.55 -6.25
CA GLY A 11 4.94 -11.32 -5.85
C GLY A 11 4.13 -10.56 -6.88
N ASP A 12 2.84 -10.82 -6.90
CA ASP A 12 1.87 -10.08 -7.68
C ASP A 12 1.86 -8.61 -7.24
N ARG A 13 1.67 -7.71 -8.17
CA ARG A 13 1.68 -6.26 -7.92
C ARG A 13 0.39 -5.64 -8.37
N GLN A 14 -0.09 -4.69 -7.59
CA GLN A 14 -1.20 -3.82 -7.97
C GLN A 14 -0.70 -2.39 -8.12
N TYR A 15 -0.97 -1.77 -9.27
CA TYR A 15 -0.74 -0.33 -9.43
C TYR A 15 -1.80 0.46 -8.70
N CYS A 16 -1.35 1.51 -8.00
CA CYS A 16 -2.21 2.32 -7.15
C CYS A 16 -3.12 3.23 -7.97
N TYR A 17 -4.42 2.97 -7.95
CA TYR A 17 -5.42 3.77 -8.64
C TYR A 17 -5.49 5.22 -8.15
N ALA A 18 -5.18 5.48 -6.89
CA ALA A 18 -5.14 6.85 -6.37
C ALA A 18 -4.08 7.72 -7.07
N HIS A 19 -2.95 7.13 -7.51
CA HIS A 19 -1.94 7.85 -8.28
C HIS A 19 -2.39 8.13 -9.71
N VAL A 20 -3.03 7.15 -10.35
CA VAL A 20 -3.59 7.33 -11.71
C VAL A 20 -4.70 8.38 -11.69
N LEU A 21 -5.60 8.31 -10.71
CA LEU A 21 -6.66 9.30 -10.53
C LEU A 21 -6.10 10.72 -10.36
N ARG A 22 -5.08 10.88 -9.52
CA ARG A 22 -4.41 12.20 -9.35
C ARG A 22 -3.80 12.70 -10.65
N LYS A 23 -3.20 11.82 -11.47
CA LYS A 23 -2.65 12.18 -12.79
C LYS A 23 -3.76 12.68 -13.72
N LEU A 24 -4.88 11.96 -13.81
CA LEU A 24 -6.03 12.34 -14.64
C LEU A 24 -6.63 13.69 -14.21
N LEU A 25 -6.86 13.87 -12.91
CA LEU A 25 -7.42 15.12 -12.39
C LEU A 25 -6.49 16.33 -12.64
N ARG A 26 -5.16 16.10 -12.65
CA ARG A 26 -4.18 17.15 -12.99
C ARG A 26 -4.26 17.54 -14.47
N LEU A 27 -4.47 16.59 -15.40
CA LEU A 27 -4.67 16.89 -16.81
C LEU A 27 -5.89 17.79 -16.99
N LEU A 28 -7.03 17.40 -16.43
CA LEU A 28 -8.27 18.18 -16.52
C LEU A 28 -8.14 19.56 -15.85
N LYS A 29 -7.40 19.66 -14.73
CA LYS A 29 -7.15 20.95 -14.06
C LYS A 29 -6.25 21.86 -14.89
N LYS A 30 -5.25 21.31 -15.59
CA LYS A 30 -4.31 22.07 -16.42
C LYS A 30 -4.98 22.62 -17.67
N GLU A 31 -5.85 21.82 -18.28
CA GLU A 31 -6.55 22.16 -19.52
C GLU A 31 -8.05 21.87 -19.37
N PRO A 32 -8.79 22.74 -18.65
CA PRO A 32 -10.19 22.49 -18.32
C PRO A 32 -11.11 22.51 -19.53
N ASP A 33 -10.72 23.15 -20.62
CA ASP A 33 -11.49 23.26 -21.86
C ASP A 33 -11.16 22.18 -22.91
N ASN A 34 -10.18 21.32 -22.61
CA ASN A 34 -9.85 20.21 -23.48
C ASN A 34 -11.00 19.20 -23.53
N LYS A 35 -11.60 19.06 -24.73
CA LYS A 35 -12.79 18.21 -24.96
C LYS A 35 -12.51 16.73 -24.68
N GLU A 36 -11.32 16.23 -25.01
CA GLU A 36 -10.95 14.85 -24.74
C GLU A 36 -10.84 14.58 -23.24
N TYR A 37 -10.25 15.50 -22.49
CA TYR A 37 -10.16 15.37 -21.03
C TYR A 37 -11.54 15.42 -20.35
N ARG A 38 -12.41 16.31 -20.80
CA ARG A 38 -13.80 16.39 -20.30
C ARG A 38 -14.60 15.11 -20.59
N ALA A 39 -14.38 14.51 -21.72
CA ALA A 39 -15.09 13.27 -22.10
C ALA A 39 -14.54 12.02 -21.42
N PHE A 40 -13.23 11.99 -21.12
CA PHE A 40 -12.56 10.80 -20.60
C PHE A 40 -12.38 10.81 -19.07
N VAL A 41 -11.93 11.95 -18.50
CA VAL A 41 -11.49 11.96 -17.10
C VAL A 41 -12.64 11.71 -16.10
N PRO A 42 -13.83 12.33 -16.21
CA PRO A 42 -14.90 12.10 -15.26
C PRO A 42 -15.34 10.62 -15.19
N PRO A 43 -15.71 9.94 -16.30
CA PRO A 43 -16.13 8.54 -16.25
C PRO A 43 -15.02 7.60 -15.79
N MET A 44 -13.76 7.82 -16.20
CA MET A 44 -12.65 7.03 -15.71
C MET A 44 -12.42 7.24 -14.20
N ALA A 45 -12.48 8.48 -13.73
CA ALA A 45 -12.34 8.80 -12.30
C ALA A 45 -13.43 8.15 -11.44
N GLU A 46 -14.63 8.06 -11.96
CA GLU A 46 -15.75 7.34 -11.30
C GLU A 46 -15.41 5.86 -11.13
N GLN A 47 -14.98 5.18 -12.19
CA GLN A 47 -14.64 3.76 -12.13
C GLN A 47 -13.44 3.48 -11.22
N LEU A 48 -12.41 4.33 -11.24
CA LEU A 48 -11.26 4.19 -10.33
C LEU A 48 -11.70 4.35 -8.87
N ARG A 49 -12.61 5.28 -8.57
CA ARG A 49 -13.16 5.44 -7.21
C ARG A 49 -14.05 4.26 -6.83
N ALA A 50 -14.83 3.73 -7.75
CA ALA A 50 -15.64 2.53 -7.52
C ALA A 50 -14.76 1.34 -7.15
N ALA A 51 -13.69 1.07 -7.91
CA ALA A 51 -12.72 0.02 -7.61
C ALA A 51 -12.08 0.18 -6.22
N MET A 52 -11.65 1.41 -5.87
CA MET A 52 -11.04 1.67 -4.56
C MET A 52 -12.01 1.48 -3.38
N LYS A 53 -13.32 1.73 -3.60
CA LYS A 53 -14.34 1.60 -2.56
C LYS A 53 -14.94 0.20 -2.47
N LEU A 54 -14.81 -0.63 -3.52
CA LEU A 54 -15.50 -1.92 -3.61
C LEU A 54 -15.21 -2.83 -2.43
N ARG A 55 -13.93 -2.92 -2.03
CA ARG A 55 -13.49 -3.70 -0.89
C ARG A 55 -14.20 -3.32 0.42
N SER A 56 -14.41 -2.03 0.66
CA SER A 56 -15.00 -1.53 1.91
C SER A 56 -16.51 -1.80 2.03
N ARG A 57 -17.14 -2.30 0.96
CA ARG A 57 -18.57 -2.64 0.97
C ARG A 57 -18.87 -3.99 1.64
N GLY A 58 -17.84 -4.80 1.92
CA GLY A 58 -18.01 -6.08 2.62
C GLY A 58 -18.91 -7.08 1.88
N LEU A 59 -18.88 -7.08 0.54
CA LEU A 59 -19.75 -7.93 -0.27
C LEU A 59 -19.37 -9.41 -0.15
N PRO A 60 -20.35 -10.32 -0.24
CA PRO A 60 -20.08 -11.74 -0.43
C PRO A 60 -19.18 -11.97 -1.66
N PRO A 61 -18.36 -13.04 -1.68
CA PRO A 61 -17.37 -13.25 -2.75
C PRO A 61 -17.96 -13.25 -4.18
N GLY A 62 -19.12 -13.86 -4.38
CA GLY A 62 -19.80 -13.88 -5.69
C GLY A 62 -20.29 -12.51 -6.14
N ASP A 63 -20.81 -11.70 -5.23
CA ASP A 63 -21.25 -10.34 -5.51
C ASP A 63 -20.06 -9.42 -5.76
N PHE A 64 -18.99 -9.58 -4.97
CA PHE A 64 -17.74 -8.87 -5.21
C PHE A 64 -17.20 -9.15 -6.61
N ALA A 65 -17.11 -10.43 -7.01
CA ALA A 65 -16.57 -10.82 -8.31
C ALA A 65 -17.39 -10.21 -9.47
N ARG A 66 -18.72 -10.23 -9.37
CA ARG A 66 -19.62 -9.65 -10.37
C ARG A 66 -19.43 -8.13 -10.50
N GLU A 67 -19.39 -7.41 -9.38
CA GLU A 67 -19.22 -5.96 -9.38
C GLU A 67 -17.78 -5.56 -9.79
N ALA A 68 -16.77 -6.31 -9.36
CA ALA A 68 -15.40 -6.08 -9.76
C ALA A 68 -15.21 -6.24 -11.27
N GLU A 69 -15.84 -7.26 -11.88
CA GLU A 69 -15.79 -7.45 -13.33
C GLU A 69 -16.54 -6.34 -14.09
N ALA A 70 -17.68 -5.88 -13.58
CA ALA A 70 -18.40 -4.76 -14.18
C ALA A 70 -17.54 -3.46 -14.20
N VAL A 71 -16.92 -3.14 -13.08
CA VAL A 71 -16.01 -1.97 -12.97
C VAL A 71 -14.78 -2.16 -13.86
N ARG A 72 -14.17 -3.34 -13.85
CA ARG A 72 -13.00 -3.66 -14.69
C ARG A 72 -13.33 -3.51 -16.16
N SER A 73 -14.43 -4.11 -16.64
CA SER A 73 -14.88 -4.05 -18.04
C SER A 73 -15.08 -2.59 -18.47
N ARG A 74 -15.66 -1.75 -17.63
CA ARG A 74 -15.84 -0.33 -17.92
C ARG A 74 -14.52 0.42 -18.00
N ILE A 75 -13.56 0.13 -17.13
CA ILE A 75 -12.19 0.71 -17.21
C ILE A 75 -11.51 0.29 -18.52
N VAL A 76 -11.60 -0.98 -18.88
CA VAL A 76 -11.03 -1.51 -20.14
C VAL A 76 -11.65 -0.82 -21.37
N GLU A 77 -12.97 -0.67 -21.39
CA GLU A 77 -13.67 0.06 -22.45
C GLU A 77 -13.14 1.50 -22.60
N LEU A 78 -13.07 2.22 -21.49
CA LEU A 78 -12.56 3.60 -21.47
C LEU A 78 -11.09 3.68 -21.91
N ALA A 79 -10.25 2.75 -21.43
CA ALA A 79 -8.83 2.71 -21.76
C ALA A 79 -8.59 2.43 -23.26
N ASN A 80 -9.52 1.75 -23.93
CA ASN A 80 -9.42 1.40 -25.36
C ASN A 80 -10.07 2.44 -26.28
N ARG A 81 -10.67 3.51 -25.76
CA ARG A 81 -11.18 4.59 -26.60
C ARG A 81 -10.04 5.29 -27.33
N SER A 82 -10.30 5.70 -28.56
CA SER A 82 -9.34 6.51 -29.32
C SER A 82 -9.14 7.87 -28.65
N ALA A 83 -7.90 8.28 -28.49
CA ALA A 83 -7.50 9.61 -28.02
C ALA A 83 -6.43 10.18 -28.97
N LYS A 84 -6.45 11.48 -29.21
CA LYS A 84 -5.46 12.20 -30.00
C LYS A 84 -4.40 12.85 -29.11
N ASP A 85 -4.79 13.22 -27.90
CA ASP A 85 -3.88 13.87 -26.95
C ASP A 85 -2.85 12.88 -26.40
N PRO A 86 -1.52 13.17 -26.55
CA PRO A 86 -0.46 12.24 -26.12
C PRO A 86 -0.44 11.99 -24.61
N ALA A 87 -0.82 12.98 -23.78
CA ALA A 87 -0.84 12.78 -22.34
C ALA A 87 -1.98 11.86 -21.91
N LEU A 88 -3.09 11.89 -22.64
CA LEU A 88 -4.21 10.98 -22.42
C LEU A 88 -3.86 9.56 -22.91
N GLN A 89 -3.24 9.45 -24.11
CA GLN A 89 -2.73 8.17 -24.61
C GLN A 89 -1.78 7.50 -23.61
N ASN A 90 -0.82 8.25 -23.07
CA ASN A 90 0.10 7.75 -22.03
C ASN A 90 -0.62 7.21 -20.78
N VAL A 91 -1.79 7.73 -20.43
CA VAL A 91 -2.57 7.19 -19.32
C VAL A 91 -3.29 5.91 -19.75
N GLN A 92 -3.87 5.88 -20.94
CA GLN A 92 -4.53 4.69 -21.48
C GLN A 92 -3.54 3.52 -21.64
N ASP A 93 -2.31 3.80 -22.09
CA ASP A 93 -1.25 2.79 -22.24
C ASP A 93 -0.88 2.11 -20.92
N ILE A 94 -0.92 2.83 -19.78
CA ILE A 94 -0.72 2.22 -18.47
C ILE A 94 -1.73 1.07 -18.23
N PHE A 95 -2.98 1.25 -18.63
CA PHE A 95 -4.02 0.22 -18.49
C PHE A 95 -3.89 -0.93 -19.48
N ARG A 96 -3.39 -0.65 -20.68
CA ARG A 96 -3.21 -1.64 -21.75
C ARG A 96 -1.96 -2.48 -21.54
N GLU A 97 -0.82 -1.84 -21.35
CA GLU A 97 0.49 -2.51 -21.25
C GLU A 97 0.73 -3.22 -19.92
N HIS A 98 0.06 -2.76 -18.87
CA HIS A 98 0.23 -3.30 -17.52
C HIS A 98 -1.07 -3.88 -16.95
N ALA A 99 -1.86 -4.51 -17.79
CA ALA A 99 -3.16 -5.06 -17.42
C ALA A 99 -3.09 -6.04 -16.23
N ASP A 100 -2.05 -6.87 -16.18
CA ASP A 100 -1.74 -7.78 -15.07
C ASP A 100 -1.63 -7.07 -13.71
N ARG A 101 -1.08 -5.84 -13.72
CA ARG A 101 -0.84 -5.01 -12.52
C ARG A 101 -1.95 -4.00 -12.26
N MET A 102 -2.70 -3.63 -13.30
CA MET A 102 -3.81 -2.69 -13.16
C MET A 102 -5.07 -3.36 -12.63
N TYR A 103 -5.31 -4.63 -12.98
CA TYR A 103 -6.56 -5.33 -12.66
C TYR A 103 -6.40 -6.43 -11.61
N HIS A 104 -5.26 -6.49 -10.93
CA HIS A 104 -5.02 -7.52 -9.91
C HIS A 104 -6.03 -7.44 -8.75
N TRP A 105 -6.46 -6.24 -8.36
CA TRP A 105 -7.46 -6.00 -7.33
C TRP A 105 -8.80 -6.70 -7.57
N ALA A 106 -9.16 -6.95 -8.84
CA ALA A 106 -10.43 -7.60 -9.19
C ALA A 106 -10.47 -9.11 -8.87
N ARG A 107 -9.32 -9.71 -8.54
CA ARG A 107 -9.22 -11.13 -8.18
C ARG A 107 -9.80 -11.45 -6.80
N GLY A 108 -9.93 -10.48 -5.92
CA GLY A 108 -10.51 -10.72 -4.61
C GLY A 108 -10.51 -9.50 -3.68
N PRO A 109 -11.37 -9.52 -2.64
CA PRO A 109 -11.55 -8.39 -1.73
C PRO A 109 -10.32 -8.12 -0.84
N ASP A 110 -9.38 -9.06 -0.75
CA ASP A 110 -8.15 -8.86 0.04
C ASP A 110 -7.11 -8.00 -0.66
N ILE A 111 -7.25 -7.78 -1.97
CA ILE A 111 -6.32 -7.02 -2.78
C ILE A 111 -6.84 -5.58 -2.94
N PRO A 112 -6.21 -4.58 -2.31
CA PRO A 112 -6.66 -3.19 -2.46
C PRO A 112 -6.28 -2.63 -3.83
N ALA A 113 -7.17 -1.86 -4.45
CA ALA A 113 -6.89 -1.12 -5.68
C ALA A 113 -5.98 0.11 -5.44
N GLU A 114 -5.69 0.44 -4.18
CA GLU A 114 -4.86 1.57 -3.77
C GLU A 114 -3.79 1.17 -2.74
N ASN A 115 -2.76 2.01 -2.60
CA ASN A 115 -1.66 1.78 -1.66
C ASN A 115 -1.66 2.74 -0.45
N ASN A 116 -2.77 3.41 -0.18
CA ASN A 116 -2.85 4.44 0.86
C ASN A 116 -2.48 3.92 2.26
N ARG A 117 -2.81 2.65 2.56
CA ARG A 117 -2.48 2.04 3.85
C ARG A 117 -0.97 1.89 4.04
N ALA A 118 -0.26 1.38 3.02
CA ALA A 118 1.19 1.25 3.06
C ALA A 118 1.88 2.62 3.06
N GLU A 119 1.38 3.58 2.26
CA GLU A 119 1.91 4.95 2.24
C GLU A 119 1.77 5.64 3.60
N ARG A 120 0.64 5.45 4.30
CA ARG A 120 0.47 5.94 5.68
C ARG A 120 1.43 5.27 6.64
N GLY A 121 1.66 3.96 6.50
CA GLY A 121 2.60 3.22 7.35
C GLY A 121 4.04 3.72 7.23
N VAL A 122 4.49 4.10 6.03
CA VAL A 122 5.86 4.64 5.83
C VAL A 122 5.97 6.16 6.03
N ARG A 123 4.86 6.84 6.32
CA ARG A 123 4.84 8.31 6.42
C ARG A 123 5.75 8.84 7.54
N GLY A 124 5.76 8.18 8.70
CA GLY A 124 6.64 8.52 9.82
C GLY A 124 8.11 8.47 9.41
N LEU A 125 8.51 7.42 8.70
CA LEU A 125 9.85 7.25 8.17
C LEU A 125 10.23 8.34 7.17
N VAL A 126 9.31 8.70 6.26
CA VAL A 126 9.53 9.79 5.29
C VAL A 126 9.70 11.13 5.98
N ILE A 127 8.90 11.43 7.00
CA ILE A 127 9.00 12.65 7.81
C ILE A 127 10.33 12.67 8.55
N ALA A 128 10.66 11.60 9.27
CA ALA A 128 11.93 11.48 10.00
C ALA A 128 13.14 11.67 9.08
N ARG A 129 13.11 11.12 7.86
CA ARG A 129 14.16 11.34 6.85
C ARG A 129 14.28 12.80 6.42
N LYS A 130 13.15 13.47 6.24
CA LYS A 130 13.14 14.90 5.83
C LYS A 130 13.66 15.81 6.93
N THR A 131 13.24 15.57 8.17
CA THR A 131 13.63 16.42 9.32
C THR A 131 15.10 16.21 9.75
N SER A 132 15.66 15.03 9.54
CA SER A 132 17.06 14.72 9.87
C SER A 132 18.02 14.80 8.68
N PHE A 133 17.59 15.42 7.56
CA PHE A 133 18.39 15.57 6.32
C PHE A 133 18.93 14.25 5.74
N GLY A 134 18.31 13.12 6.10
CA GLY A 134 18.73 11.79 5.65
C GLY A 134 19.90 11.20 6.44
N GLY A 135 20.45 10.11 5.93
CA GLY A 135 21.70 9.50 6.41
C GLY A 135 22.83 9.83 5.42
N GLN A 136 23.98 10.24 5.92
CA GLN A 136 25.12 10.59 5.10
C GLN A 136 26.06 9.38 4.82
N SER A 137 25.77 8.23 5.46
CA SER A 137 26.54 7.00 5.26
C SER A 137 25.59 5.79 5.21
N GLU A 138 26.02 4.72 4.56
CA GLU A 138 25.27 3.47 4.49
C GLU A 138 25.01 2.87 5.89
N GLY A 139 26.00 2.96 6.78
CA GLY A 139 25.86 2.54 8.17
C GLY A 139 24.77 3.30 8.92
N ALA A 140 24.70 4.63 8.76
CA ALA A 140 23.68 5.46 9.38
C ALA A 140 22.26 5.14 8.82
N LEU A 141 22.17 4.85 7.53
CA LEU A 141 20.90 4.41 6.90
C LEU A 141 20.44 3.08 7.49
N ARG A 142 21.33 2.11 7.63
CA ARG A 142 21.01 0.79 8.20
C ARG A 142 20.57 0.87 9.66
N VAL A 143 21.25 1.67 10.48
CA VAL A 143 20.85 1.91 11.87
C VAL A 143 19.45 2.52 11.93
N ARG A 144 19.16 3.48 11.06
CA ARG A 144 17.84 4.11 10.99
C ARG A 144 16.75 3.10 10.60
N GLU A 145 16.99 2.26 9.59
CA GLU A 145 16.03 1.23 9.17
C GLU A 145 15.69 0.28 10.30
N VAL A 146 16.70 -0.18 11.06
CA VAL A 146 16.51 -1.06 12.22
C VAL A 146 15.71 -0.35 13.30
N ASN A 147 16.13 0.85 13.69
CA ASN A 147 15.44 1.61 14.74
C ASN A 147 13.99 1.89 14.39
N GLN A 148 13.72 2.31 13.14
CA GLN A 148 12.36 2.55 12.69
C GLN A 148 11.52 1.27 12.71
N SER A 149 12.06 0.14 12.26
CA SER A 149 11.37 -1.15 12.30
C SER A 149 11.01 -1.57 13.72
N VAL A 150 11.90 -1.32 14.69
CA VAL A 150 11.63 -1.58 16.11
C VAL A 150 10.52 -0.68 16.62
N ILE A 151 10.62 0.64 16.41
CA ILE A 151 9.64 1.63 16.88
C ILE A 151 8.24 1.35 16.31
N GLU A 152 8.13 1.14 15.00
CA GLU A 152 6.86 0.83 14.34
C GLU A 152 6.26 -0.50 14.86
N THR A 153 7.10 -1.50 15.07
CA THR A 153 6.64 -2.79 15.62
C THR A 153 6.12 -2.63 17.03
N LEU A 154 6.78 -1.83 17.85
CA LEU A 154 6.33 -1.54 19.21
C LEU A 154 5.03 -0.73 19.21
N ALA A 155 4.90 0.26 18.33
CA ALA A 155 3.70 1.07 18.17
C ALA A 155 2.47 0.24 17.74
N LEU A 156 2.68 -0.82 16.95
CA LEU A 156 1.61 -1.75 16.56
C LEU A 156 1.20 -2.72 17.68
N ARG A 157 2.05 -2.93 18.68
CA ARG A 157 1.85 -3.98 19.72
C ARG A 157 1.57 -3.44 21.12
N HIS A 158 1.90 -2.19 21.39
CA HIS A 158 1.83 -1.58 22.72
C HIS A 158 1.18 -0.20 22.68
N ALA A 159 0.37 0.10 23.66
CA ALA A 159 -0.25 1.42 23.81
C ALA A 159 0.77 2.51 24.15
N ASP A 160 1.85 2.14 24.86
CA ASP A 160 2.97 3.02 25.21
C ASP A 160 4.29 2.44 24.68
N PRO A 161 4.62 2.65 23.41
CA PRO A 161 5.86 2.16 22.80
C PRO A 161 7.10 2.88 23.35
N ALA A 162 6.97 4.17 23.72
CA ALA A 162 8.09 4.95 24.26
C ALA A 162 8.50 4.47 25.66
N GLY A 163 7.54 4.28 26.56
CA GLY A 163 7.81 3.71 27.88
C GLY A 163 8.31 2.26 27.84
N LYS A 164 7.84 1.49 26.83
CA LYS A 164 8.38 0.14 26.60
C LYS A 164 9.84 0.19 26.19
N LEU A 165 10.23 1.14 25.33
CA LEU A 165 11.60 1.31 24.90
C LEU A 165 12.50 1.82 26.04
N ALA A 166 12.03 2.79 26.84
CA ALA A 166 12.76 3.29 28.02
C ALA A 166 13.09 2.14 28.98
N ARG A 167 12.10 1.33 29.35
CA ARG A 167 12.33 0.15 30.20
C ARG A 167 13.31 -0.86 29.60
N ALA A 168 13.34 -1.01 28.28
CA ALA A 168 14.32 -1.87 27.61
C ALA A 168 15.75 -1.33 27.77
N LEU A 169 15.92 0.00 27.75
CA LEU A 169 17.21 0.65 28.01
C LEU A 169 17.64 0.49 29.48
N ASP A 170 16.71 0.58 30.44
CA ASP A 170 16.99 0.32 31.86
C ASP A 170 17.47 -1.13 32.09
N ILE A 171 16.81 -2.10 31.43
CA ILE A 171 17.25 -3.52 31.45
C ILE A 171 18.66 -3.65 30.88
N TYR A 172 18.97 -2.97 29.79
CA TYR A 172 20.32 -3.02 29.21
C TYR A 172 21.35 -2.39 30.15
N ALA A 173 21.02 -1.25 30.77
CA ALA A 173 21.90 -0.60 31.74
C ALA A 173 22.17 -1.50 32.94
N ALA A 174 21.17 -2.24 33.40
CA ALA A 174 21.31 -3.13 34.57
C ALA A 174 22.05 -4.45 34.24
N THR A 175 21.84 -5.02 33.06
CA THR A 175 22.34 -6.38 32.73
C THR A 175 23.51 -6.40 31.77
N GLY A 176 23.68 -5.37 30.92
CA GLY A 176 24.63 -5.33 29.80
C GLY A 176 24.29 -6.32 28.68
N LYS A 177 23.19 -7.05 28.78
CA LYS A 177 22.86 -8.17 27.88
C LYS A 177 21.81 -7.78 26.82
N ARG A 178 22.20 -7.83 25.56
CA ARG A 178 21.28 -7.59 24.42
C ARG A 178 20.18 -8.65 24.31
N SER A 179 20.44 -9.87 24.81
CA SER A 179 19.44 -10.96 24.87
C SER A 179 18.23 -10.56 25.68
N ASP A 180 18.44 -9.96 26.85
CA ASP A 180 17.40 -9.60 27.81
C ASP A 180 16.52 -8.48 27.23
N VAL A 181 17.15 -7.49 26.58
CA VAL A 181 16.46 -6.42 25.86
C VAL A 181 15.57 -7.01 24.74
N ARG A 182 16.13 -7.91 23.93
CA ARG A 182 15.38 -8.54 22.84
C ARG A 182 14.20 -9.36 23.37
N GLU A 183 14.39 -10.12 24.41
CA GLU A 183 13.32 -10.93 25.01
C GLU A 183 12.24 -10.05 25.63
N PHE A 184 12.60 -8.94 26.28
CA PHE A 184 11.66 -7.98 26.83
C PHE A 184 10.85 -7.26 25.74
N LEU A 185 11.50 -6.79 24.65
CA LEU A 185 10.82 -6.08 23.58
C LEU A 185 9.98 -7.03 22.71
N PHE A 186 10.50 -8.21 22.44
CA PHE A 186 9.92 -9.19 21.51
C PHE A 186 9.91 -10.59 22.14
N PRO A 187 9.09 -10.79 23.19
CA PRO A 187 8.99 -12.11 23.81
C PRO A 187 8.58 -13.15 22.77
N LYS A 188 9.26 -14.31 22.80
CA LYS A 188 8.86 -15.43 21.98
C LYS A 188 7.41 -15.76 22.33
N ARG A 189 6.50 -15.68 21.35
CA ARG A 189 5.14 -16.18 21.52
C ARG A 189 5.30 -17.64 21.97
N ARG A 190 4.86 -17.98 23.17
CA ARG A 190 4.52 -19.37 23.47
C ARG A 190 3.41 -19.72 22.48
N VAL A 191 3.78 -20.43 21.42
CA VAL A 191 2.80 -21.07 20.54
C VAL A 191 2.22 -22.18 21.43
N GLY A 192 1.17 -21.84 22.17
CA GLY A 192 0.28 -22.85 22.71
C GLY A 192 -0.15 -23.64 21.48
N ARG A 193 0.10 -24.95 21.49
CA ARG A 193 -0.46 -25.85 20.48
C ARG A 193 -1.98 -25.71 20.56
N LEU A 194 -2.54 -24.85 19.71
CA LEU A 194 -3.97 -24.86 19.46
C LEU A 194 -4.28 -26.27 18.97
N ASN A 195 -5.06 -27.02 19.72
CA ASN A 195 -5.56 -28.34 19.34
C ASN A 195 -6.26 -28.19 17.99
N CYS A 196 -6.20 -29.23 17.16
CA CYS A 196 -6.82 -29.24 15.81
C CYS A 196 -8.30 -28.84 15.82
N ALA A 197 -9.03 -29.06 16.92
CA ALA A 197 -10.42 -28.64 17.10
C ALA A 197 -10.64 -27.12 17.14
N GLU A 198 -9.68 -26.35 17.70
CA GLU A 198 -9.79 -24.88 17.78
C GLU A 198 -9.48 -24.18 16.45
N ARG A 199 -8.79 -24.83 15.53
CA ARG A 199 -8.54 -24.32 14.17
C ARG A 199 -9.76 -24.47 13.26
N GLN A 200 -10.67 -25.36 13.55
CA GLN A 200 -11.90 -25.57 12.76
C GLN A 200 -13.03 -24.64 13.15
N ALA A 201 -13.01 -24.06 14.35
CA ALA A 201 -14.00 -23.11 14.82
C ALA A 201 -13.77 -21.64 14.40
N GLN A 202 -12.61 -21.34 13.76
CA GLN A 202 -12.24 -19.99 13.29
C GLN A 202 -12.19 -19.86 11.75
N ARG A 203 -12.80 -20.84 11.04
CA ARG A 203 -12.97 -20.77 9.58
C ARG A 203 -14.39 -20.43 9.18
#